data_1e0e57bdeceef0e8b7a96622c1f98c50
#
_entry.id   1e0e57bdeceef0e8b7a96622c1f98c50
#
_cell.length_a   1.000
_cell.length_b   1.000
_cell.length_c   1.000
_cell.angle_alpha   90.00
_cell.angle_beta   90.00
_cell.angle_gamma   90.00
#
_symmetry.space_group_name_H-M   'P 1'
#
loop_
_entity.id
_entity.type
_entity.pdbx_description
1 polymer ?
#
loop_
_entity_poly.entity_id
_entity_poly.type
_entity_poly.pdbx_seq_one_letter_code
_entity_poly.pdbx_strand_id
1 'polypeptide(L)'
;MRMVDLIEKKVGGEILSGDEIRYIVKGFTDGSIPDYQMAAFQMAVVFNGMTDRETADLTMAMMHSGDVVDLSDLRGVKVDKHSTGGVGDTTTLVIAPLVAACGGTVAKMSGRGLGHTGGTLDKLESIPGVCIEQPMARFKEIVDEIGVAVIGQTGNLVPADKKMYALRDVTLIGIGILSTGDAARDGRRIEAPVVVGSGLTEVLYKDMVIDFGNLLFGG
;
A
#
# COMPACT_ATOMS: atom_id res chain seq x y z
N MET A 1 -2.96 -11.81 -25.44
CA MET A 1 -3.04 -10.47 -24.80
C MET A 1 -1.66 -9.84 -24.95
N ARG A 2 -1.57 -8.62 -25.46
CA ARG A 2 -0.29 -7.89 -25.58
C ARG A 2 -0.41 -6.61 -24.73
N MET A 3 0.67 -6.23 -24.07
CA MET A 3 0.66 -5.03 -23.22
C MET A 3 0.32 -3.74 -23.98
N VAL A 4 0.78 -3.65 -25.26
CA VAL A 4 0.49 -2.49 -26.11
C VAL A 4 -1.01 -2.29 -26.34
N ASP A 5 -1.76 -3.36 -26.56
CA ASP A 5 -3.22 -3.29 -26.77
C ASP A 5 -3.94 -2.77 -25.52
N LEU A 6 -3.43 -3.12 -24.34
CA LEU A 6 -3.99 -2.66 -23.05
C LEU A 6 -3.64 -1.19 -22.77
N ILE A 7 -2.44 -0.76 -23.17
CA ILE A 7 -2.05 0.65 -23.11
C ILE A 7 -2.96 1.47 -24.03
N GLU A 8 -3.12 1.06 -25.30
CA GLU A 8 -4.00 1.74 -26.25
C GLU A 8 -5.44 1.83 -25.73
N LYS A 9 -5.96 0.72 -25.19
CA LYS A 9 -7.30 0.66 -24.59
C LYS A 9 -7.42 1.70 -23.45
N LYS A 10 -6.44 1.78 -22.55
CA LYS A 10 -6.46 2.73 -21.44
C LYS A 10 -6.26 4.17 -21.91
N VAL A 11 -5.41 4.43 -22.90
CA VAL A 11 -5.27 5.75 -23.56
C VAL A 11 -6.58 6.20 -24.20
N GLY A 12 -7.34 5.27 -24.78
CA GLY A 12 -8.69 5.54 -25.31
C GLY A 12 -9.77 5.79 -24.25
N GLY A 13 -9.43 5.70 -22.95
CA GLY A 13 -10.39 5.89 -21.86
C GLY A 13 -11.27 4.68 -21.58
N GLU A 14 -10.96 3.52 -22.16
CA GLU A 14 -11.74 2.30 -21.95
C GLU A 14 -11.41 1.65 -20.59
N ILE A 15 -12.37 0.87 -20.09
CA ILE A 15 -12.27 0.16 -18.82
C ILE A 15 -11.56 -1.18 -19.04
N LEU A 16 -10.57 -1.47 -18.22
CA LEU A 16 -9.88 -2.76 -18.20
C LEU A 16 -10.65 -3.79 -17.38
N SER A 17 -10.67 -5.00 -17.85
CA SER A 17 -11.18 -6.14 -17.07
C SER A 17 -10.19 -6.59 -15.99
N GLY A 18 -10.68 -7.31 -14.97
CA GLY A 18 -9.82 -7.87 -13.94
C GLY A 18 -8.76 -8.85 -14.46
N ASP A 19 -9.04 -9.58 -15.57
CA ASP A 19 -8.06 -10.46 -16.22
C ASP A 19 -6.94 -9.67 -16.90
N GLU A 20 -7.29 -8.56 -17.56
CA GLU A 20 -6.32 -7.65 -18.18
C GLU A 20 -5.42 -7.02 -17.12
N ILE A 21 -5.97 -6.58 -15.99
CA ILE A 21 -5.23 -6.03 -14.87
C ILE A 21 -4.31 -7.08 -14.25
N ARG A 22 -4.78 -8.29 -14.02
CA ARG A 22 -3.95 -9.40 -13.52
C ARG A 22 -2.79 -9.71 -14.47
N TYR A 23 -3.04 -9.70 -15.77
CA TYR A 23 -1.99 -9.90 -16.78
C TYR A 23 -0.91 -8.82 -16.69
N ILE A 24 -1.30 -7.55 -16.55
CA ILE A 24 -0.37 -6.42 -16.42
C ILE A 24 0.49 -6.57 -15.16
N VAL A 25 -0.14 -6.79 -14.01
CA VAL A 25 0.56 -6.90 -12.72
C VAL A 25 1.50 -8.09 -12.71
N LYS A 26 1.03 -9.26 -13.14
CA LYS A 26 1.86 -10.47 -13.21
C LYS A 26 3.04 -10.27 -14.15
N GLY A 27 2.78 -9.80 -15.38
CA GLY A 27 3.82 -9.65 -16.39
C GLY A 27 4.87 -8.59 -16.00
N PHE A 28 4.49 -7.55 -15.29
CA PHE A 28 5.46 -6.59 -14.76
C PHE A 28 6.25 -7.17 -13.58
N THR A 29 5.60 -7.95 -12.73
CA THR A 29 6.25 -8.56 -11.58
C THR A 29 7.30 -9.59 -11.99
N ASP A 30 6.99 -10.45 -12.96
CA ASP A 30 7.90 -11.49 -13.48
C ASP A 30 8.89 -10.98 -14.53
N GLY A 31 8.76 -9.74 -14.99
CA GLY A 31 9.66 -9.09 -15.94
C GLY A 31 9.34 -9.34 -17.42
N SER A 32 8.23 -10.00 -17.74
CA SER A 32 7.78 -10.18 -19.13
C SER A 32 7.21 -8.90 -19.75
N ILE A 33 6.78 -7.94 -18.92
CA ILE A 33 6.41 -6.58 -19.32
C ILE A 33 7.55 -5.64 -18.90
N PRO A 34 8.20 -4.96 -19.84
CA PRO A 34 9.33 -4.09 -19.55
C PRO A 34 8.86 -2.74 -18.95
N ASP A 35 9.78 -2.07 -18.24
CA ASP A 35 9.55 -0.82 -17.53
C ASP A 35 8.92 0.28 -18.40
N TYR A 36 9.36 0.42 -19.64
CA TYR A 36 8.84 1.46 -20.55
C TYR A 36 7.35 1.23 -20.90
N GLN A 37 6.90 -0.02 -21.00
CA GLN A 37 5.49 -0.30 -21.23
C GLN A 37 4.66 -0.06 -19.95
N MET A 38 5.19 -0.42 -18.80
CA MET A 38 4.54 -0.13 -17.54
C MET A 38 4.46 1.38 -17.28
N ALA A 39 5.52 2.15 -17.58
CA ALA A 39 5.50 3.60 -17.47
C ALA A 39 4.43 4.24 -18.39
N ALA A 40 4.32 3.77 -19.63
CA ALA A 40 3.28 4.21 -20.55
C ALA A 40 1.87 3.90 -20.02
N PHE A 41 1.66 2.72 -19.46
CA PHE A 41 0.40 2.34 -18.83
C PHE A 41 0.07 3.23 -17.63
N GLN A 42 1.03 3.46 -16.75
CA GLN A 42 0.85 4.33 -15.59
C GLN A 42 0.48 5.76 -16.02
N MET A 43 1.12 6.29 -17.08
CA MET A 43 0.73 7.60 -17.63
C MET A 43 -0.67 7.61 -18.22
N ALA A 44 -1.09 6.55 -18.90
CA ALA A 44 -2.46 6.43 -19.39
C ALA A 44 -3.48 6.45 -18.23
N VAL A 45 -3.14 5.82 -17.11
CA VAL A 45 -3.96 5.87 -15.88
C VAL A 45 -3.97 7.28 -15.27
N VAL A 46 -2.84 8.01 -15.28
CA VAL A 46 -2.81 9.41 -14.79
C VAL A 46 -3.77 10.30 -15.55
N PHE A 47 -3.84 10.15 -16.87
CA PHE A 47 -4.67 11.01 -17.71
C PHE A 47 -6.14 10.61 -17.72
N ASN A 48 -6.45 9.33 -17.67
CA ASN A 48 -7.82 8.82 -17.85
C ASN A 48 -8.45 8.23 -16.57
N GLY A 49 -7.68 8.15 -15.48
CA GLY A 49 -8.13 7.57 -14.23
C GLY A 49 -8.39 6.06 -14.30
N MET A 50 -8.92 5.53 -13.23
CA MET A 50 -9.42 4.16 -13.09
C MET A 50 -10.80 4.22 -12.42
N THR A 51 -11.68 3.32 -12.81
CA THR A 51 -12.93 3.10 -12.09
C THR A 51 -12.67 2.43 -10.73
N ASP A 52 -13.60 2.51 -9.79
CA ASP A 52 -13.50 1.83 -8.49
C ASP A 52 -13.24 0.33 -8.66
N ARG A 53 -13.86 -0.27 -9.67
CA ARG A 53 -13.67 -1.69 -9.98
C ARG A 53 -12.26 -2.00 -10.48
N GLU A 54 -11.72 -1.20 -11.40
CA GLU A 54 -10.34 -1.35 -11.87
C GLU A 54 -9.35 -1.16 -10.72
N THR A 55 -9.59 -0.18 -9.86
CA THR A 55 -8.76 0.08 -8.67
C THR A 55 -8.77 -1.11 -7.73
N ALA A 56 -9.94 -1.67 -7.45
CA ALA A 56 -10.06 -2.86 -6.61
C ALA A 56 -9.35 -4.08 -7.24
N ASP A 57 -9.54 -4.31 -8.53
CA ASP A 57 -8.91 -5.43 -9.24
C ASP A 57 -7.37 -5.26 -9.29
N LEU A 58 -6.86 -4.03 -9.47
CA LEU A 58 -5.43 -3.73 -9.40
C LEU A 58 -4.85 -4.00 -8.01
N THR A 59 -5.56 -3.54 -6.98
CA THR A 59 -5.21 -3.78 -5.58
C THR A 59 -5.07 -5.26 -5.28
N MET A 60 -6.10 -6.03 -5.63
CA MET A 60 -6.10 -7.47 -5.37
C MET A 60 -5.00 -8.19 -6.16
N ALA A 61 -4.78 -7.80 -7.42
CA ALA A 61 -3.71 -8.38 -8.23
C ALA A 61 -2.32 -8.09 -7.64
N MET A 62 -2.10 -6.87 -7.15
CA MET A 62 -0.84 -6.48 -6.51
C MET A 62 -0.66 -7.19 -5.16
N MET A 63 -1.70 -7.25 -4.32
CA MET A 63 -1.68 -7.96 -3.05
C MET A 63 -1.27 -9.43 -3.22
N HIS A 64 -1.78 -10.10 -4.25
CA HIS A 64 -1.48 -11.50 -4.54
C HIS A 64 -0.24 -11.70 -5.43
N SER A 65 0.54 -10.66 -5.67
CA SER A 65 1.78 -10.80 -6.46
C SER A 65 2.93 -11.47 -5.71
N GLY A 66 2.80 -11.63 -4.40
CA GLY A 66 3.80 -12.24 -3.51
C GLY A 66 3.18 -12.78 -2.24
N ASP A 67 3.97 -12.78 -1.17
CA ASP A 67 3.51 -13.24 0.14
C ASP A 67 2.46 -12.30 0.73
N VAL A 68 1.46 -12.88 1.40
CA VAL A 68 0.45 -12.16 2.18
C VAL A 68 0.66 -12.49 3.65
N VAL A 69 0.76 -11.48 4.48
CA VAL A 69 0.96 -11.69 5.92
C VAL A 69 -0.36 -12.06 6.58
N ASP A 70 -0.40 -13.23 7.20
CA ASP A 70 -1.51 -13.64 8.04
C ASP A 70 -1.26 -13.17 9.49
N LEU A 71 -2.14 -12.31 9.99
CA LEU A 71 -2.12 -11.79 11.36
C LEU A 71 -3.24 -12.37 12.23
N SER A 72 -3.92 -13.42 11.76
CA SER A 72 -5.07 -14.02 12.46
C SER A 72 -4.70 -14.56 13.85
N ASP A 73 -3.44 -14.93 14.05
CA ASP A 73 -2.88 -15.42 15.31
C ASP A 73 -2.61 -14.31 16.34
N LEU A 74 -2.57 -13.06 15.95
CA LEU A 74 -2.40 -11.94 16.86
C LEU A 74 -3.71 -11.58 17.57
N ARG A 75 -3.63 -11.17 18.83
CA ARG A 75 -4.78 -10.76 19.63
C ARG A 75 -5.29 -9.36 19.26
N GLY A 76 -6.52 -9.07 19.62
CA GLY A 76 -7.12 -7.74 19.49
C GLY A 76 -7.52 -7.37 18.06
N VAL A 77 -8.05 -6.15 17.93
CA VAL A 77 -8.44 -5.56 16.65
C VAL A 77 -7.19 -5.00 15.97
N LYS A 78 -6.88 -5.53 14.78
CA LYS A 78 -5.76 -5.07 13.96
C LYS A 78 -6.15 -3.78 13.27
N VAL A 79 -5.36 -2.75 13.47
CA VAL A 79 -5.58 -1.43 12.88
C VAL A 79 -4.31 -0.95 12.20
N ASP A 80 -4.46 -0.23 11.11
CA ASP A 80 -3.37 0.49 10.48
C ASP A 80 -3.81 1.91 10.12
N LYS A 81 -2.84 2.76 9.91
CA LYS A 81 -3.00 4.14 9.48
C LYS A 81 -2.14 4.34 8.23
N HIS A 82 -2.77 4.64 7.11
CA HIS A 82 -2.02 5.00 5.93
C HIS A 82 -1.45 6.42 6.04
N SER A 83 -0.35 6.68 5.34
CA SER A 83 0.16 8.03 5.15
C SER A 83 -0.52 8.70 3.96
N THR A 84 -0.80 10.00 4.09
CA THR A 84 -1.21 10.83 2.95
C THR A 84 -0.03 11.30 2.11
N GLY A 85 1.17 10.84 2.45
CA GLY A 85 2.43 11.16 1.79
C GLY A 85 3.11 12.44 2.31
N GLY A 86 4.39 12.58 2.01
CA GLY A 86 5.18 13.77 2.29
C GLY A 86 5.23 14.16 3.77
N VAL A 87 4.75 15.34 4.07
CA VAL A 87 4.88 15.95 5.41
C VAL A 87 4.11 15.20 6.50
N GLY A 88 3.08 14.44 6.17
CA GLY A 88 2.21 13.74 7.14
C GLY A 88 2.79 12.48 7.78
N ASP A 89 3.92 11.94 7.32
CA ASP A 89 4.44 10.65 7.77
C ASP A 89 4.92 10.60 9.22
N THR A 90 5.21 11.74 9.83
CA THR A 90 5.56 11.82 11.27
C THR A 90 4.43 11.41 12.19
N THR A 91 3.18 11.50 11.74
CA THR A 91 2.00 11.15 12.55
C THR A 91 1.98 9.68 12.97
N THR A 92 2.56 8.78 12.18
CA THR A 92 2.67 7.34 12.52
C THR A 92 3.44 7.14 13.83
N LEU A 93 4.52 7.88 14.06
CA LEU A 93 5.36 7.76 15.26
C LEU A 93 4.61 8.11 16.56
N VAL A 94 3.56 8.91 16.44
CA VAL A 94 2.71 9.31 17.59
C VAL A 94 1.47 8.43 17.68
N ILE A 95 0.78 8.22 16.57
CA ILE A 95 -0.52 7.54 16.56
C ILE A 95 -0.35 6.02 16.80
N ALA A 96 0.64 5.37 16.23
CA ALA A 96 0.79 3.94 16.37
C ALA A 96 0.97 3.49 17.84
N PRO A 97 1.92 4.06 18.63
CA PRO A 97 2.03 3.69 20.04
C PRO A 97 0.82 4.17 20.89
N LEU A 98 0.18 5.28 20.52
CA LEU A 98 -1.01 5.74 21.22
C LEU A 98 -2.19 4.76 21.05
N VAL A 99 -2.41 4.26 19.83
CA VAL A 99 -3.43 3.25 19.54
C VAL A 99 -3.14 1.96 20.29
N ALA A 100 -1.89 1.51 20.32
CA ALA A 100 -1.49 0.33 21.10
C ALA A 100 -1.74 0.52 22.59
N ALA A 101 -1.44 1.70 23.14
CA ALA A 101 -1.72 2.02 24.53
C ALA A 101 -3.23 2.03 24.85
N CYS A 102 -4.07 2.29 23.84
CA CYS A 102 -5.53 2.20 23.96
C CYS A 102 -6.07 0.76 23.72
N GLY A 103 -5.21 -0.23 23.55
CA GLY A 103 -5.60 -1.64 23.38
C GLY A 103 -5.80 -2.09 21.93
N GLY A 104 -5.49 -1.25 20.94
CA GLY A 104 -5.43 -1.64 19.53
C GLY A 104 -4.16 -2.41 19.21
N THR A 105 -4.17 -3.20 18.13
CA THR A 105 -3.02 -3.96 17.64
C THR A 105 -2.53 -3.35 16.33
N VAL A 106 -1.36 -2.71 16.35
CA VAL A 106 -0.79 -2.01 15.18
C VAL A 106 0.37 -2.83 14.59
N ALA A 107 0.05 -3.63 13.59
CA ALA A 107 1.03 -4.43 12.86
C ALA A 107 1.32 -3.76 11.51
N LYS A 108 2.16 -2.71 11.52
CA LYS A 108 2.34 -1.83 10.37
C LYS A 108 3.55 -2.20 9.52
N MET A 109 3.34 -2.26 8.22
CA MET A 109 4.42 -2.15 7.23
C MET A 109 4.43 -0.76 6.62
N SER A 110 5.61 -0.23 6.35
CA SER A 110 5.75 1.10 5.78
C SER A 110 6.85 1.14 4.73
N GLY A 111 6.87 2.23 3.97
CA GLY A 111 7.84 2.51 2.92
C GLY A 111 8.85 3.59 3.31
N ARG A 112 9.87 3.71 2.48
CA ARG A 112 10.81 4.84 2.49
C ARG A 112 10.19 6.09 1.88
N GLY A 113 10.85 7.22 2.04
CA GLY A 113 10.40 8.49 1.48
C GLY A 113 10.37 8.51 -0.03
N LEU A 114 9.61 9.47 -0.56
CA LEU A 114 9.47 9.76 -1.97
C LEU A 114 10.16 11.10 -2.28
N GLY A 115 11.05 11.10 -3.26
CA GLY A 115 11.75 12.31 -3.69
C GLY A 115 12.55 12.94 -2.54
N HIS A 116 12.26 14.19 -2.22
CA HIS A 116 12.98 14.98 -1.20
C HIS A 116 12.42 14.83 0.24
N THR A 117 11.36 14.04 0.43
CA THR A 117 10.76 13.83 1.75
C THR A 117 11.13 12.47 2.31
N GLY A 118 11.58 12.41 3.56
CA GLY A 118 11.78 11.15 4.26
C GLY A 118 10.46 10.46 4.58
N GLY A 119 10.40 9.14 4.39
CA GLY A 119 9.26 8.30 4.79
C GLY A 119 9.29 7.93 6.26
N THR A 120 8.30 7.16 6.68
CA THR A 120 8.21 6.67 8.06
C THR A 120 9.43 5.84 8.45
N LEU A 121 9.91 4.98 7.54
CA LEU A 121 11.08 4.14 7.81
C LEU A 121 12.36 4.95 7.97
N ASP A 122 12.56 5.98 7.13
CA ASP A 122 13.74 6.84 7.20
C ASP A 122 13.80 7.59 8.54
N LYS A 123 12.62 7.99 9.06
CA LYS A 123 12.51 8.62 10.38
C LYS A 123 12.80 7.64 11.51
N LEU A 124 12.31 6.41 11.41
CA LEU A 124 12.60 5.37 12.40
C LEU A 124 14.08 5.00 12.43
N GLU A 125 14.72 4.85 11.28
CA GLU A 125 16.17 4.56 11.18
C GLU A 125 17.03 5.69 11.76
N SER A 126 16.53 6.92 11.80
CA SER A 126 17.25 8.03 12.45
C SER A 126 17.36 7.90 13.98
N ILE A 127 16.59 7.01 14.59
CA ILE A 127 16.60 6.73 16.02
C ILE A 127 17.65 5.66 16.29
N PRO A 128 18.72 5.93 17.07
CA PRO A 128 19.77 4.95 17.34
C PRO A 128 19.23 3.64 17.93
N GLY A 129 19.60 2.52 17.34
CA GLY A 129 19.20 1.18 17.78
C GLY A 129 17.88 0.66 17.20
N VAL A 130 17.12 1.47 16.45
CA VAL A 130 15.92 0.97 15.76
C VAL A 130 16.33 0.20 14.50
N CYS A 131 15.81 -1.02 14.37
CA CYS A 131 15.99 -1.86 13.19
C CYS A 131 14.64 -2.05 12.49
N ILE A 132 14.49 -1.51 11.31
CA ILE A 132 13.27 -1.59 10.50
C ILE A 132 13.15 -2.88 9.69
N GLU A 133 14.25 -3.61 9.54
CA GLU A 133 14.28 -4.90 8.85
C GLU A 133 14.21 -6.02 9.89
N GLN A 134 13.03 -6.62 10.02
CA GLN A 134 12.79 -7.71 10.97
C GLN A 134 12.27 -8.95 10.23
N PRO A 135 12.69 -10.17 10.63
CA PRO A 135 12.02 -11.39 10.21
C PRO A 135 10.54 -11.36 10.62
N MET A 136 9.65 -11.95 9.81
CA MET A 136 8.21 -11.94 10.06
C MET A 136 7.83 -12.54 11.44
N ALA A 137 8.54 -13.58 11.88
CA ALA A 137 8.33 -14.16 13.21
C ALA A 137 8.60 -13.11 14.31
N ARG A 138 9.74 -12.40 14.22
CA ARG A 138 10.10 -11.38 15.22
C ARG A 138 9.13 -10.19 15.19
N PHE A 139 8.67 -9.79 14.00
CA PHE A 139 7.64 -8.77 13.85
C PHE A 139 6.37 -9.13 14.62
N LYS A 140 5.86 -10.35 14.42
CA LYS A 140 4.67 -10.84 15.13
C LYS A 140 4.87 -10.93 16.64
N GLU A 141 6.04 -11.41 17.08
CA GLU A 141 6.39 -11.44 18.52
C GLU A 141 6.34 -10.05 19.14
N ILE A 142 6.94 -9.04 18.49
CA ILE A 142 6.91 -7.65 18.98
C ILE A 142 5.47 -7.14 19.06
N VAL A 143 4.67 -7.37 18.02
CA VAL A 143 3.26 -6.94 18.02
C VAL A 143 2.47 -7.63 19.13
N ASP A 144 2.68 -8.92 19.37
CA ASP A 144 1.97 -9.65 20.44
C ASP A 144 2.42 -9.19 21.84
N GLU A 145 3.69 -8.80 21.99
CA GLU A 145 4.27 -8.37 23.27
C GLU A 145 3.82 -6.95 23.67
N ILE A 146 3.91 -5.99 22.74
CA ILE A 146 3.71 -4.56 23.04
C ILE A 146 2.57 -3.89 22.25
N GLY A 147 1.88 -4.63 21.39
CA GLY A 147 0.73 -4.12 20.63
C GLY A 147 1.09 -3.30 19.39
N VAL A 148 2.38 -3.03 19.14
CA VAL A 148 2.79 -2.22 17.99
C VAL A 148 4.13 -2.63 17.43
N ALA A 149 4.23 -2.73 16.10
CA ALA A 149 5.51 -2.76 15.38
C ALA A 149 5.36 -2.08 14.02
N VAL A 150 6.44 -1.43 13.58
CA VAL A 150 6.54 -0.82 12.26
C VAL A 150 7.79 -1.35 11.58
N ILE A 151 7.63 -2.03 10.44
CA ILE A 151 8.75 -2.63 9.69
C ILE A 151 8.71 -2.22 8.23
N GLY A 152 9.83 -2.44 7.54
CA GLY A 152 9.94 -2.30 6.09
C GLY A 152 9.40 -3.53 5.34
N GLN A 153 9.16 -3.36 4.04
CA GLN A 153 8.82 -4.47 3.15
C GLN A 153 9.95 -5.49 3.05
N THR A 154 9.61 -6.76 3.14
CA THR A 154 10.51 -7.83 2.73
C THR A 154 10.56 -7.96 1.20
N GLY A 155 11.58 -8.67 0.67
CA GLY A 155 11.74 -8.80 -0.79
C GLY A 155 10.59 -9.53 -1.51
N ASN A 156 9.86 -10.39 -0.79
CA ASN A 156 8.77 -11.20 -1.34
C ASN A 156 7.37 -10.64 -1.05
N LEU A 157 7.29 -9.62 -0.22
CA LEU A 157 6.02 -9.00 0.14
C LEU A 157 5.62 -8.01 -0.94
N VAL A 158 4.52 -8.30 -1.65
CA VAL A 158 3.96 -7.46 -2.71
C VAL A 158 5.00 -6.91 -3.67
N PRO A 159 5.77 -7.77 -4.36
CA PRO A 159 6.84 -7.35 -5.25
C PRO A 159 6.35 -6.45 -6.40
N ALA A 160 5.08 -6.58 -6.80
CA ALA A 160 4.46 -5.69 -7.79
C ALA A 160 4.46 -4.24 -7.32
N ASP A 161 4.08 -3.97 -6.07
CA ASP A 161 4.07 -2.62 -5.51
C ASP A 161 5.48 -2.03 -5.49
N LYS A 162 6.43 -2.77 -4.96
CA LYS A 162 7.83 -2.32 -4.89
C LYS A 162 8.37 -1.89 -6.25
N LYS A 163 8.10 -2.68 -7.31
CA LYS A 163 8.55 -2.38 -8.67
C LYS A 163 7.80 -1.20 -9.28
N MET A 164 6.48 -1.16 -9.15
CA MET A 164 5.67 -0.08 -9.71
C MET A 164 5.95 1.26 -9.01
N TYR A 165 6.15 1.23 -7.70
CA TYR A 165 6.51 2.40 -6.92
C TYR A 165 7.89 2.95 -7.32
N ALA A 166 8.90 2.09 -7.41
CA ALA A 166 10.24 2.50 -7.83
C ALA A 166 10.25 3.09 -9.25
N LEU A 167 9.49 2.48 -10.19
CA LEU A 167 9.37 3.00 -11.54
C LEU A 167 8.68 4.38 -11.55
N ARG A 168 7.62 4.56 -10.77
CA ARG A 168 6.89 5.82 -10.66
C ARG A 168 7.80 6.96 -10.18
N ASP A 169 8.65 6.69 -9.20
CA ASP A 169 9.53 7.70 -8.60
C ASP A 169 10.49 8.31 -9.63
N VAL A 170 11.08 7.49 -10.47
CA VAL A 170 12.06 7.94 -11.48
C VAL A 170 11.44 8.46 -12.78
N THR A 171 10.18 8.13 -13.04
CA THR A 171 9.46 8.58 -14.24
C THR A 171 8.63 9.85 -14.01
N LEU A 172 8.64 10.40 -12.79
CA LEU A 172 7.84 11.56 -12.38
C LEU A 172 6.34 11.37 -12.67
N ILE A 173 5.87 10.13 -12.76
CA ILE A 173 4.47 9.80 -12.90
C ILE A 173 3.82 10.16 -11.58
N GLY A 174 3.16 11.28 -11.56
CA GLY A 174 2.71 11.99 -10.36
C GLY A 174 1.94 11.15 -9.34
N ILE A 175 1.87 11.69 -8.17
CA ILE A 175 1.27 11.16 -6.91
C ILE A 175 -0.19 10.70 -7.06
N GLY A 176 -0.83 10.93 -8.22
CA GLY A 176 -2.27 10.75 -8.41
C GLY A 176 -2.76 9.34 -8.78
N ILE A 177 -1.89 8.37 -9.05
CA ILE A 177 -2.34 7.11 -9.65
C ILE A 177 -3.21 6.26 -8.72
N LEU A 178 -3.06 6.40 -7.42
CA LEU A 178 -3.76 5.56 -6.45
C LEU A 178 -4.31 6.35 -5.27
N SER A 179 -4.78 7.56 -5.52
CA SER A 179 -5.48 8.34 -4.50
C SER A 179 -6.93 7.89 -4.41
N THR A 180 -7.20 6.89 -3.60
CA THR A 180 -8.56 6.62 -3.09
C THR A 180 -8.94 7.61 -1.98
N GLY A 181 -8.18 8.69 -1.84
CA GLY A 181 -8.39 9.71 -0.81
C GLY A 181 -9.78 10.32 -0.81
N ASP A 182 -10.51 10.24 -1.92
CA ASP A 182 -11.88 10.71 -2.00
C ASP A 182 -12.88 9.75 -1.33
N ALA A 183 -12.64 8.44 -1.36
CA ALA A 183 -13.50 7.48 -0.67
C ALA A 183 -13.40 7.60 0.87
N ALA A 184 -12.21 7.91 1.39
CA ALA A 184 -12.01 8.15 2.82
C ALA A 184 -12.60 9.49 3.29
N ARG A 185 -12.67 10.49 2.40
CA ARG A 185 -13.30 11.80 2.70
C ARG A 185 -14.82 11.72 2.84
N ASP A 186 -15.46 10.80 2.14
CA ASP A 186 -16.93 10.63 2.16
C ASP A 186 -17.45 9.84 3.37
N GLY A 187 -16.60 9.41 4.31
CA GLY A 187 -17.00 8.66 5.50
C GLY A 187 -17.63 7.29 5.20
N ARG A 188 -17.45 6.77 3.99
CA ARG A 188 -17.99 5.45 3.62
C ARG A 188 -17.13 4.35 4.23
N ARG A 189 -17.80 3.40 4.88
CA ARG A 189 -17.17 2.17 5.36
C ARG A 189 -16.71 1.36 4.15
N ILE A 190 -15.42 1.12 4.04
CA ILE A 190 -14.85 0.32 2.96
C ILE A 190 -14.61 -1.07 3.52
N GLU A 191 -15.43 -2.03 3.11
CA GLU A 191 -15.32 -3.45 3.48
C GLU A 191 -14.31 -4.23 2.63
N ALA A 192 -13.65 -3.56 1.70
CA ALA A 192 -12.61 -4.13 0.85
C ALA A 192 -11.23 -3.57 1.26
N PRO A 193 -10.14 -4.28 0.99
CA PRO A 193 -8.81 -3.73 1.18
C PRO A 193 -8.69 -2.42 0.39
N VAL A 194 -8.42 -1.33 1.10
CA VAL A 194 -8.26 -0.02 0.48
C VAL A 194 -6.82 0.17 0.09
N VAL A 195 -6.58 0.32 -1.19
CA VAL A 195 -5.30 0.79 -1.69
C VAL A 195 -5.30 2.29 -1.72
N VAL A 196 -4.53 2.90 -0.85
CA VAL A 196 -4.36 4.34 -0.83
C VAL A 196 -2.96 4.71 -1.26
N GLY A 197 -2.88 5.56 -2.25
CA GLY A 197 -1.66 5.93 -2.93
C GLY A 197 -0.54 6.47 -2.07
N SER A 198 0.63 6.31 -2.57
CA SER A 198 2.00 6.54 -2.20
C SER A 198 2.74 5.38 -1.53
N GLY A 199 2.14 4.23 -1.39
CA GLY A 199 2.75 3.01 -0.91
C GLY A 199 1.67 1.97 -0.64
N LEU A 200 1.44 1.09 -1.58
CA LEU A 200 0.56 -0.08 -1.47
C LEU A 200 0.99 -1.05 -0.35
N THR A 201 2.07 -0.73 0.32
CA THR A 201 2.61 -1.46 1.47
C THR A 201 1.67 -1.55 2.66
N GLU A 202 0.63 -0.76 2.67
CA GLU A 202 -0.25 -0.63 3.83
C GLU A 202 -1.49 -1.54 3.79
N VAL A 203 -1.68 -2.33 2.74
CA VAL A 203 -2.89 -3.15 2.53
C VAL A 203 -2.58 -4.65 2.41
N LEU A 204 -1.68 -5.15 3.22
CA LEU A 204 -1.19 -6.50 3.04
C LEU A 204 -1.80 -7.53 3.99
N TYR A 205 -2.81 -7.16 4.73
CA TYR A 205 -3.33 -8.03 5.78
C TYR A 205 -4.72 -8.53 5.44
N LYS A 206 -4.85 -9.84 5.33
CA LYS A 206 -6.12 -10.52 5.39
C LYS A 206 -6.72 -10.23 6.78
N ASP A 207 -7.93 -9.75 6.82
CA ASP A 207 -8.67 -9.43 8.06
C ASP A 207 -8.35 -8.07 8.74
N MET A 208 -7.72 -7.11 8.05
CA MET A 208 -7.59 -5.76 8.59
C MET A 208 -8.85 -4.93 8.34
N VAL A 209 -9.45 -4.43 9.40
CA VAL A 209 -10.57 -3.48 9.35
C VAL A 209 -10.02 -2.07 9.56
N ILE A 210 -10.15 -1.21 8.57
CA ILE A 210 -9.88 0.23 8.74
C ILE A 210 -11.21 0.92 9.01
N ASP A 211 -11.54 1.11 10.28
CA ASP A 211 -12.72 1.86 10.70
C ASP A 211 -12.28 3.19 11.34
N PHE A 212 -12.19 4.23 10.51
CA PHE A 212 -11.81 5.56 10.98
C PHE A 212 -12.92 6.29 11.73
N GLY A 213 -14.18 5.90 11.54
CA GLY A 213 -15.34 6.57 12.14
C GLY A 213 -15.45 6.31 13.64
N ASN A 214 -15.27 5.07 14.06
CA ASN A 214 -15.39 4.69 15.46
C ASN A 214 -14.15 5.00 16.31
N LEU A 215 -12.97 5.18 15.67
CA LEU A 215 -11.74 5.46 16.41
C LEU A 215 -11.61 6.94 16.83
N LEU A 216 -12.22 7.86 16.08
CA LEU A 216 -12.09 9.29 16.32
C LEU A 216 -13.33 9.95 16.95
N PHE A 217 -14.49 9.33 16.86
CA PHE A 217 -15.76 9.92 17.29
C PHE A 217 -16.65 8.93 18.06
N GLY A 218 -16.02 8.00 18.83
CA GLY A 218 -16.72 6.99 19.61
C GLY A 218 -18.04 7.49 20.16
N GLY A 219 -19.15 7.00 19.58
CA GLY A 219 -20.50 7.16 20.04
C GLY A 219 -20.94 5.92 20.79
#